data_0dd7ebd64d054e1d2ac4648249138509
#
_entry.id   0dd7ebd64d054e1d2ac4648249138509
#
_cell.length_a   1.000
_cell.length_b   1.000
_cell.length_c   1.000
_cell.angle_alpha   90.00
_cell.angle_beta   90.00
_cell.angle_gamma   90.00
#
_symmetry.space_group_name_H-M   'P 1'
#
loop_
_entity.id
_entity.type
_entity.pdbx_description
1 polymer ?
#
loop_
_entity_poly.entity_id
_entity_poly.type
_entity_poly.pdbx_seq_one_letter_code
_entity_poly.pdbx_strand_id
1 'polypeptide(L)'
;MAEILHPDWITIEENGRPVHGYNQEWYPEKWQKLAGCGPTAGAMMAAYIERKQWGKKVTTREEALSVMLDMWKYATPRMHGLYKTRWLKEGLDAYMKERGLKGKAEALPIPSIRLLAPKLPKVASFIKEGLEADCPIGFLNLHSGGEPIPYHWHWMPLVKIEEKEDGIYCTLWDEGASHVFNLGNWLKHTKFGGGFVRIIDSEPET
;
A
#
# COMPACT_ATOMS: atom_id res chain seq x y z
N MET A 1 6.12 -2.79 17.76
CA MET A 1 4.87 -2.34 17.14
C MET A 1 5.15 -1.03 16.41
N ALA A 2 4.65 -0.88 15.17
CA ALA A 2 4.60 0.39 14.45
C ALA A 2 3.28 0.47 13.69
N GLU A 3 2.72 1.66 13.57
CA GLU A 3 1.47 1.94 12.84
C GLU A 3 1.49 3.38 12.32
N ILE A 4 0.69 3.67 11.30
CA ILE A 4 0.51 5.06 10.84
C ILE A 4 -0.09 5.90 11.96
N LEU A 5 0.36 7.14 12.10
CA LEU A 5 -0.08 8.03 13.19
C LEU A 5 -1.48 8.62 12.93
N HIS A 6 -1.85 8.74 11.67
CA HIS A 6 -3.05 9.44 11.24
C HIS A 6 -3.93 8.57 10.31
N PRO A 7 -4.55 7.51 10.82
CA PRO A 7 -5.41 6.63 10.01
C PRO A 7 -6.61 7.37 9.39
N ASP A 8 -7.06 8.46 10.02
CA ASP A 8 -8.10 9.36 9.51
C ASP A 8 -7.75 10.03 8.17
N TRP A 9 -6.47 10.11 7.80
CA TRP A 9 -6.04 10.74 6.54
C TRP A 9 -6.36 9.93 5.28
N ILE A 10 -6.57 8.64 5.43
CA ILE A 10 -7.02 7.73 4.37
C ILE A 10 -8.34 7.05 4.73
N THR A 11 -9.09 7.64 5.66
CA THR A 11 -10.46 7.26 5.98
C THR A 11 -11.40 8.31 5.38
N ILE A 12 -12.41 7.88 4.68
CA ILE A 12 -13.43 8.77 4.09
C ILE A 12 -14.76 8.56 4.77
N GLU A 13 -15.66 9.53 4.63
CA GLU A 13 -17.01 9.43 5.15
C GLU A 13 -17.99 9.00 4.05
N GLU A 14 -18.66 7.87 4.23
CA GLU A 14 -19.75 7.42 3.39
C GLU A 14 -21.03 7.23 4.24
N ASN A 15 -22.11 7.93 3.88
CA ASN A 15 -23.40 7.83 4.56
C ASN A 15 -23.32 8.04 6.10
N GLY A 16 -22.46 8.97 6.53
CA GLY A 16 -22.26 9.28 7.96
C GLY A 16 -21.46 8.22 8.72
N ARG A 17 -20.71 7.36 8.01
CA ARG A 17 -19.85 6.32 8.61
C ARG A 17 -18.43 6.42 8.07
N PRO A 18 -17.40 6.22 8.92
CA PRO A 18 -16.03 6.16 8.46
C PRO A 18 -15.81 4.85 7.68
N VAL A 19 -15.19 4.97 6.51
CA VAL A 19 -14.78 3.86 5.65
C VAL A 19 -13.26 3.87 5.54
N HIS A 20 -12.61 2.80 5.93
CA HIS A 20 -11.16 2.68 5.94
C HIS A 20 -10.60 2.36 4.55
N GLY A 21 -9.82 3.28 4.01
CA GLY A 21 -9.20 3.13 2.70
C GLY A 21 -10.13 3.52 1.55
N TYR A 22 -9.58 3.41 0.34
CA TYR A 22 -10.28 3.69 -0.91
C TYR A 22 -10.69 2.38 -1.58
N ASN A 23 -11.72 2.42 -2.44
CA ASN A 23 -12.24 1.23 -3.12
C ASN A 23 -12.06 1.36 -4.63
N GLN A 24 -11.45 0.35 -5.26
CA GLN A 24 -11.26 0.32 -6.72
C GLN A 24 -12.58 0.29 -7.50
N GLU A 25 -13.69 -0.14 -6.90
CA GLU A 25 -15.00 -0.11 -7.53
C GLU A 25 -15.53 1.32 -7.78
N TRP A 26 -14.90 2.33 -7.22
CA TRP A 26 -15.25 3.73 -7.49
C TRP A 26 -14.79 4.22 -8.86
N TYR A 27 -13.83 3.56 -9.50
CA TYR A 27 -13.40 3.92 -10.85
C TYR A 27 -14.59 3.90 -11.84
N PRO A 28 -14.65 4.84 -12.81
CA PRO A 28 -15.75 4.89 -13.78
C PRO A 28 -15.68 3.77 -14.82
N GLU A 29 -14.48 3.39 -15.25
CA GLU A 29 -14.28 2.46 -16.35
C GLU A 29 -14.17 1.01 -15.87
N LYS A 30 -14.78 0.07 -16.61
CA LYS A 30 -14.75 -1.37 -16.26
C LYS A 30 -13.32 -1.91 -16.09
N TRP A 31 -12.40 -1.52 -16.96
CA TRP A 31 -11.01 -1.96 -16.87
C TRP A 31 -10.32 -1.41 -15.61
N GLN A 32 -10.61 -0.15 -15.25
CA GLN A 32 -10.08 0.47 -14.05
C GLN A 32 -10.56 -0.26 -12.78
N LYS A 33 -11.82 -0.67 -12.73
CA LYS A 33 -12.36 -1.48 -11.63
C LYS A 33 -11.66 -2.84 -11.52
N LEU A 34 -11.36 -3.49 -12.65
CA LEU A 34 -10.74 -4.81 -12.67
C LEU A 34 -9.23 -4.80 -12.32
N ALA A 35 -8.53 -3.73 -12.68
CA ALA A 35 -7.06 -3.67 -12.58
C ALA A 35 -6.56 -2.57 -11.63
N GLY A 36 -7.45 -1.85 -10.97
CA GLY A 36 -7.17 -0.61 -10.24
C GLY A 36 -6.58 -0.75 -8.85
N CYS A 37 -6.40 -1.94 -8.32
CA CYS A 37 -5.91 -2.13 -6.95
C CYS A 37 -4.56 -1.43 -6.69
N GLY A 38 -3.62 -1.53 -7.62
CA GLY A 38 -2.31 -0.89 -7.50
C GLY A 38 -2.38 0.64 -7.47
N PRO A 39 -3.00 1.30 -8.45
CA PRO A 39 -3.23 2.74 -8.40
C PRO A 39 -4.06 3.18 -7.18
N THR A 40 -5.02 2.39 -6.71
CA THR A 40 -5.81 2.68 -5.51
C THR A 40 -4.93 2.68 -4.27
N ALA A 41 -4.11 1.64 -4.06
CA ALA A 41 -3.16 1.60 -2.95
C ALA A 41 -2.13 2.75 -3.04
N GLY A 42 -1.61 3.03 -4.24
CA GLY A 42 -0.73 4.16 -4.48
C GLY A 42 -1.38 5.51 -4.20
N ALA A 43 -2.67 5.67 -4.51
CA ALA A 43 -3.43 6.88 -4.22
C ALA A 43 -3.57 7.15 -2.72
N MET A 44 -3.78 6.11 -1.90
CA MET A 44 -3.79 6.25 -0.45
C MET A 44 -2.44 6.68 0.10
N MET A 45 -1.34 6.12 -0.40
CA MET A 45 0.02 6.55 -0.04
C MET A 45 0.27 8.01 -0.46
N ALA A 46 -0.13 8.39 -1.67
CA ALA A 46 0.00 9.74 -2.20
C ALA A 46 -0.82 10.76 -1.39
N ALA A 47 -2.09 10.46 -1.11
CA ALA A 47 -2.95 11.32 -0.30
C ALA A 47 -2.39 11.53 1.11
N TYR A 48 -1.83 10.48 1.70
CA TYR A 48 -1.19 10.55 3.01
C TYR A 48 -0.01 11.52 3.01
N ILE A 49 0.89 11.41 2.02
CA ILE A 49 2.05 12.32 1.88
C ILE A 49 1.62 13.75 1.54
N GLU A 50 0.63 13.94 0.65
CA GLU A 50 0.08 15.27 0.36
C GLU A 50 -0.53 15.91 1.62
N ARG A 51 -1.22 15.11 2.44
CA ARG A 51 -1.74 15.59 3.72
C ARG A 51 -0.64 15.96 4.68
N LYS A 52 0.40 15.13 4.81
CA LYS A 52 1.56 15.33 5.68
C LYS A 52 2.33 16.61 5.31
N GLN A 53 2.57 16.85 4.02
CA GLN A 53 3.41 17.95 3.57
C GLN A 53 2.66 19.25 3.24
N TRP A 54 1.43 19.15 2.78
CA TRP A 54 0.65 20.31 2.30
C TRP A 54 -0.64 20.55 3.09
N GLY A 55 -0.98 19.68 4.01
CA GLY A 55 -2.24 19.75 4.73
C GLY A 55 -3.48 19.46 3.88
N LYS A 56 -3.31 18.94 2.64
CA LYS A 56 -4.40 18.64 1.73
C LYS A 56 -5.25 17.51 2.27
N LYS A 57 -6.53 17.76 2.47
CA LYS A 57 -7.49 16.77 2.97
C LYS A 57 -8.14 16.01 1.83
N VAL A 58 -8.39 14.73 2.06
CA VAL A 58 -9.24 13.87 1.26
C VAL A 58 -10.26 13.26 2.21
N THR A 59 -11.50 13.70 2.12
CA THR A 59 -12.56 13.37 3.08
C THR A 59 -13.78 12.74 2.42
N THR A 60 -13.94 12.92 1.11
CA THR A 60 -15.07 12.38 0.35
C THR A 60 -14.60 11.35 -0.68
N ARG A 61 -15.55 10.55 -1.14
CA ARG A 61 -15.33 9.57 -2.21
C ARG A 61 -14.87 10.25 -3.51
N GLU A 62 -15.45 11.40 -3.85
CA GLU A 62 -15.12 12.16 -5.06
C GLU A 62 -13.68 12.67 -5.01
N GLU A 63 -13.24 13.17 -3.87
CA GLU A 63 -11.85 13.60 -3.66
C GLU A 63 -10.90 12.42 -3.74
N ALA A 64 -11.23 11.29 -3.10
CA ALA A 64 -10.45 10.06 -3.16
C ALA A 64 -10.34 9.53 -4.60
N LEU A 65 -11.47 9.49 -5.34
CA LEU A 65 -11.48 9.09 -6.74
C LEU A 65 -10.62 10.01 -7.61
N SER A 66 -10.61 11.31 -7.34
CA SER A 66 -9.73 12.26 -8.04
C SER A 66 -8.25 11.90 -7.88
N VAL A 67 -7.82 11.57 -6.65
CA VAL A 67 -6.44 11.12 -6.39
C VAL A 67 -6.16 9.76 -7.04
N MET A 68 -7.12 8.84 -7.03
CA MET A 68 -7.01 7.53 -7.68
C MET A 68 -6.84 7.66 -9.21
N LEU A 69 -7.65 8.50 -9.86
CA LEU A 69 -7.55 8.76 -11.30
C LEU A 69 -6.24 9.45 -11.67
N ASP A 70 -5.74 10.28 -10.78
CA ASP A 70 -4.46 10.94 -10.98
C ASP A 70 -3.29 9.95 -10.82
N MET A 71 -3.29 9.13 -9.76
CA MET A 71 -2.30 8.07 -9.57
C MET A 71 -2.31 7.03 -10.70
N TRP A 72 -3.46 6.77 -11.31
CA TRP A 72 -3.57 5.89 -12.49
C TRP A 72 -2.62 6.28 -13.62
N LYS A 73 -2.37 7.57 -13.82
CA LYS A 73 -1.48 8.08 -14.88
C LYS A 73 -0.02 7.67 -14.68
N TYR A 74 0.40 7.51 -13.42
CA TYR A 74 1.78 7.18 -13.03
C TYR A 74 1.96 5.68 -12.77
N ALA A 75 0.93 5.01 -12.27
CA ALA A 75 0.95 3.59 -11.95
C ALA A 75 -0.08 2.82 -12.80
N THR A 76 -0.05 3.04 -14.13
CA THR A 76 -1.00 2.42 -15.06
C THR A 76 -0.83 0.90 -15.08
N PRO A 77 -1.88 0.11 -14.77
CA PRO A 77 -1.83 -1.33 -14.84
C PRO A 77 -1.64 -1.85 -16.25
N ARG A 78 -0.91 -2.97 -16.38
CA ARG A 78 -0.76 -3.71 -17.63
C ARG A 78 -1.84 -4.79 -17.74
N MET A 79 -1.79 -5.63 -18.78
CA MET A 79 -2.79 -6.68 -19.05
C MET A 79 -3.11 -7.57 -17.84
N HIS A 80 -2.15 -7.84 -16.96
CA HIS A 80 -2.33 -8.62 -15.73
C HIS A 80 -2.29 -7.75 -14.46
N GLY A 81 -2.70 -6.49 -14.54
CA GLY A 81 -2.63 -5.55 -13.43
C GLY A 81 -1.22 -5.03 -13.12
N LEU A 82 -1.04 -4.45 -11.95
CA LEU A 82 0.23 -3.93 -11.47
C LEU A 82 0.92 -4.98 -10.57
N TYR A 83 1.44 -6.06 -11.15
CA TYR A 83 1.93 -7.23 -10.40
C TYR A 83 3.42 -7.19 -10.02
N LYS A 84 4.08 -6.03 -10.10
CA LYS A 84 5.48 -5.83 -9.68
C LYS A 84 5.59 -4.61 -8.78
N THR A 85 6.21 -4.78 -7.63
CA THR A 85 6.47 -3.69 -6.67
C THR A 85 7.22 -2.51 -7.30
N ARG A 86 8.16 -2.81 -8.22
CA ARG A 86 8.92 -1.79 -8.95
C ARG A 86 8.02 -0.80 -9.69
N TRP A 87 6.92 -1.26 -10.29
CA TRP A 87 6.06 -0.38 -11.07
C TRP A 87 5.26 0.59 -10.20
N LEU A 88 4.80 0.17 -9.02
CA LEU A 88 4.18 1.08 -8.07
C LEU A 88 5.22 2.07 -7.52
N LYS A 89 6.41 1.58 -7.19
CA LYS A 89 7.52 2.42 -6.73
C LYS A 89 7.88 3.50 -7.75
N GLU A 90 8.07 3.15 -9.01
CA GLU A 90 8.36 4.08 -10.11
C GLU A 90 7.23 5.10 -10.30
N GLY A 91 5.97 4.67 -10.21
CA GLY A 91 4.80 5.54 -10.29
C GLY A 91 4.73 6.55 -9.15
N LEU A 92 4.98 6.11 -7.91
CA LEU A 92 5.02 7.00 -6.74
C LEU A 92 6.16 8.02 -6.83
N ASP A 93 7.37 7.62 -7.25
CA ASP A 93 8.48 8.55 -7.46
C ASP A 93 8.15 9.61 -8.51
N ALA A 94 7.56 9.21 -9.65
CA ALA A 94 7.15 10.13 -10.70
C ALA A 94 6.05 11.09 -10.22
N TYR A 95 5.07 10.58 -9.49
CA TYR A 95 4.00 11.36 -8.88
C TYR A 95 4.55 12.42 -7.92
N MET A 96 5.41 12.01 -6.99
CA MET A 96 6.02 12.92 -6.00
C MET A 96 6.89 13.97 -6.67
N LYS A 97 7.73 13.56 -7.63
CA LYS A 97 8.62 14.47 -8.37
C LYS A 97 7.85 15.56 -9.10
N GLU A 98 6.80 15.20 -9.85
CA GLU A 98 6.01 16.18 -10.61
C GLU A 98 5.32 17.20 -9.72
N ARG A 99 4.95 16.80 -8.49
CA ARG A 99 4.29 17.67 -7.51
C ARG A 99 5.25 18.40 -6.58
N GLY A 100 6.54 18.13 -6.65
CA GLY A 100 7.50 18.70 -5.71
C GLY A 100 7.32 18.21 -4.27
N LEU A 101 6.72 17.02 -4.09
CA LEU A 101 6.65 16.34 -2.80
C LEU A 101 8.02 15.77 -2.44
N LYS A 102 8.39 15.93 -1.18
CA LYS A 102 9.62 15.33 -0.64
C LYS A 102 9.37 13.86 -0.32
N GLY A 103 10.37 13.04 -0.53
CA GLY A 103 10.34 11.61 -0.24
C GLY A 103 10.84 10.78 -1.40
N LYS A 104 11.05 9.51 -1.11
CA LYS A 104 11.50 8.50 -2.06
C LYS A 104 10.74 7.22 -1.82
N ALA A 105 10.21 6.64 -2.89
CA ALA A 105 9.63 5.32 -2.80
C ALA A 105 10.70 4.23 -2.88
N GLU A 106 10.58 3.22 -2.04
CA GLU A 106 11.43 2.03 -2.03
C GLU A 106 10.58 0.77 -2.14
N ALA A 107 11.10 -0.23 -2.85
CA ALA A 107 10.41 -1.49 -3.06
C ALA A 107 11.21 -2.66 -2.50
N LEU A 108 10.52 -3.58 -1.81
CA LEU A 108 11.05 -4.85 -1.37
C LEU A 108 10.25 -5.98 -2.03
N PRO A 109 10.71 -6.53 -3.16
CA PRO A 109 10.05 -7.65 -3.81
C PRO A 109 10.24 -8.94 -3.02
N ILE A 110 9.19 -9.74 -2.95
CA ILE A 110 9.22 -11.11 -2.43
C ILE A 110 9.07 -12.06 -3.62
N PRO A 111 10.15 -12.69 -4.06
CA PRO A 111 10.12 -13.61 -5.22
C PRO A 111 9.37 -14.91 -4.89
N SER A 112 8.86 -15.58 -5.92
CA SER A 112 8.26 -16.92 -5.80
C SER A 112 9.26 -18.00 -5.41
N ILE A 113 10.55 -17.80 -5.76
CA ILE A 113 11.64 -18.70 -5.39
C ILE A 113 12.03 -18.39 -3.94
N ARG A 114 11.62 -19.26 -3.04
CA ARG A 114 11.78 -19.07 -1.58
C ARG A 114 13.24 -18.89 -1.14
N LEU A 115 14.18 -19.55 -1.80
CA LEU A 115 15.61 -19.42 -1.48
C LEU A 115 16.14 -17.99 -1.72
N LEU A 116 15.51 -17.23 -2.63
CA LEU A 116 15.86 -15.85 -2.97
C LEU A 116 15.06 -14.83 -2.16
N ALA A 117 14.05 -15.28 -1.40
CA ALA A 117 13.22 -14.38 -0.61
C ALA A 117 14.00 -13.80 0.58
N PRO A 118 13.82 -12.52 0.89
CA PRO A 118 14.39 -11.92 2.08
C PRO A 118 13.85 -12.61 3.34
N LYS A 119 14.69 -12.71 4.36
CA LYS A 119 14.31 -13.31 5.65
C LYS A 119 13.31 -12.41 6.40
N LEU A 120 12.49 -13.01 7.24
CA LEU A 120 11.45 -12.33 8.02
C LEU A 120 11.93 -11.06 8.76
N PRO A 121 13.09 -11.05 9.45
CA PRO A 121 13.55 -9.83 10.14
C PRO A 121 13.79 -8.67 9.18
N LYS A 122 14.32 -8.92 7.98
CA LYS A 122 14.53 -7.88 6.96
C LYS A 122 13.21 -7.31 6.44
N VAL A 123 12.21 -8.18 6.21
CA VAL A 123 10.89 -7.76 5.75
C VAL A 123 10.18 -6.95 6.84
N ALA A 124 10.23 -7.43 8.08
CA ALA A 124 9.64 -6.73 9.22
C ALA A 124 10.28 -5.35 9.47
N SER A 125 11.62 -5.25 9.37
CA SER A 125 12.35 -3.96 9.47
C SER A 125 11.89 -3.00 8.37
N PHE A 126 11.84 -3.46 7.11
CA PHE A 126 11.39 -2.63 5.98
C PHE A 126 9.98 -2.06 6.19
N ILE A 127 9.05 -2.89 6.66
CA ILE A 127 7.68 -2.44 6.96
C ILE A 127 7.68 -1.46 8.13
N LYS A 128 8.36 -1.80 9.22
CA LYS A 128 8.43 -1.00 10.44
C LYS A 128 8.98 0.40 10.16
N GLU A 129 10.11 0.51 9.49
CA GLU A 129 10.75 1.77 9.12
C GLU A 129 9.84 2.66 8.25
N GLY A 130 9.08 2.07 7.32
CA GLY A 130 8.14 2.82 6.50
C GLY A 130 6.93 3.34 7.29
N LEU A 131 6.40 2.55 8.23
CA LEU A 131 5.33 3.00 9.14
C LEU A 131 5.84 4.04 10.15
N GLU A 132 7.09 3.92 10.61
CA GLU A 132 7.74 4.92 11.48
C GLU A 132 8.04 6.24 10.74
N ALA A 133 8.23 6.18 9.42
CA ALA A 133 8.24 7.37 8.56
C ALA A 133 6.84 7.99 8.37
N ASP A 134 5.84 7.43 9.04
CA ASP A 134 4.44 7.85 9.01
C ASP A 134 3.88 7.92 7.59
N CYS A 135 3.83 6.75 6.95
CA CYS A 135 3.14 6.52 5.67
C CYS A 135 2.67 5.06 5.59
N PRO A 136 1.47 4.76 5.06
CA PRO A 136 1.04 3.39 4.83
C PRO A 136 1.96 2.70 3.81
N ILE A 137 2.10 1.38 3.95
CA ILE A 137 2.91 0.55 3.07
C ILE A 137 2.01 -0.06 1.98
N GLY A 138 2.39 0.08 0.73
CA GLY A 138 1.74 -0.68 -0.35
C GLY A 138 2.15 -2.16 -0.26
N PHE A 139 1.20 -3.04 0.00
CA PHE A 139 1.42 -4.48 0.04
C PHE A 139 0.82 -5.16 -1.18
N LEU A 140 1.66 -5.84 -1.95
CA LEU A 140 1.25 -6.69 -3.07
C LEU A 140 1.15 -8.14 -2.59
N ASN A 141 -0.07 -8.68 -2.60
CA ASN A 141 -0.33 -10.09 -2.36
C ASN A 141 -0.61 -10.82 -3.67
N LEU A 142 0.32 -11.64 -4.15
CA LEU A 142 0.06 -12.49 -5.33
C LEU A 142 -0.53 -13.86 -4.94
N HIS A 143 -0.32 -14.29 -3.68
CA HIS A 143 -0.89 -15.52 -3.13
C HIS A 143 -0.87 -15.46 -1.60
N SER A 144 -2.01 -15.62 -0.96
CA SER A 144 -2.17 -15.42 0.49
C SER A 144 -1.43 -16.43 1.39
N GLY A 145 -0.96 -17.54 0.85
CA GLY A 145 -0.23 -18.54 1.63
C GLY A 145 -1.08 -19.25 2.71
N GLY A 146 -2.40 -19.14 2.63
CA GLY A 146 -3.34 -19.66 3.64
C GLY A 146 -3.69 -18.65 4.73
N GLU A 147 -3.12 -17.44 4.69
CA GLU A 147 -3.49 -16.35 5.59
C GLU A 147 -4.85 -15.74 5.19
N PRO A 148 -5.58 -15.12 6.15
CA PRO A 148 -6.90 -14.53 5.91
C PRO A 148 -6.81 -13.19 5.17
N ILE A 149 -6.12 -13.19 4.04
CA ILE A 149 -6.01 -12.06 3.12
C ILE A 149 -7.09 -12.23 2.04
N PRO A 150 -7.97 -11.25 1.81
CA PRO A 150 -9.21 -11.46 1.06
C PRO A 150 -8.99 -11.85 -0.39
N TYR A 151 -7.94 -11.30 -1.03
CA TYR A 151 -7.72 -11.48 -2.47
C TYR A 151 -6.29 -11.89 -2.81
N HIS A 152 -6.15 -12.68 -3.86
CA HIS A 152 -4.88 -12.90 -4.58
C HIS A 152 -4.73 -11.86 -5.69
N TRP A 153 -3.50 -11.60 -6.13
CA TRP A 153 -3.20 -10.63 -7.19
C TRP A 153 -3.72 -9.22 -6.88
N HIS A 154 -3.56 -8.80 -5.63
CA HIS A 154 -4.19 -7.60 -5.10
C HIS A 154 -3.20 -6.72 -4.32
N TRP A 155 -3.39 -5.41 -4.43
CA TRP A 155 -2.69 -4.41 -3.65
C TRP A 155 -3.58 -3.87 -2.54
N MET A 156 -3.02 -3.75 -1.36
CA MET A 156 -3.69 -3.21 -0.17
C MET A 156 -2.74 -2.31 0.62
N PRO A 157 -3.22 -1.25 1.27
CA PRO A 157 -2.42 -0.51 2.24
C PRO A 157 -2.24 -1.35 3.51
N LEU A 158 -0.99 -1.51 3.93
CA LEU A 158 -0.63 -2.06 5.23
C LEU A 158 -0.40 -0.88 6.16
N VAL A 159 -1.12 -0.86 7.28
CA VAL A 159 -1.20 0.30 8.19
C VAL A 159 -0.58 0.04 9.57
N LYS A 160 -0.33 -1.23 9.91
CA LYS A 160 0.24 -1.62 11.21
C LYS A 160 1.07 -2.88 11.10
N ILE A 161 2.14 -2.96 11.90
CA ILE A 161 2.90 -4.18 12.19
C ILE A 161 3.06 -4.34 13.70
N GLU A 162 2.84 -5.55 14.20
CA GLU A 162 2.86 -5.87 15.62
C GLU A 162 3.57 -7.22 15.85
N GLU A 163 4.52 -7.25 16.77
CA GLU A 163 5.15 -8.50 17.24
C GLU A 163 4.40 -9.01 18.46
N LYS A 164 4.01 -10.29 18.41
CA LYS A 164 3.34 -11.04 19.48
C LYS A 164 4.17 -12.26 19.85
N GLU A 165 3.80 -12.96 20.91
CA GLU A 165 4.48 -14.17 21.37
C GLU A 165 4.56 -15.26 20.30
N ASP A 166 3.54 -15.37 19.46
CA ASP A 166 3.38 -16.40 18.43
C ASP A 166 3.74 -15.94 17.01
N GLY A 167 4.21 -14.69 16.81
CA GLY A 167 4.64 -14.22 15.50
C GLY A 167 4.52 -12.72 15.26
N ILE A 168 4.77 -12.33 14.01
CA ILE A 168 4.65 -10.95 13.56
C ILE A 168 3.39 -10.81 12.72
N TYR A 169 2.51 -9.89 13.12
CA TYR A 169 1.22 -9.65 12.50
C TYR A 169 1.18 -8.30 11.80
N CYS A 170 0.56 -8.24 10.63
CA CYS A 170 0.31 -7.03 9.88
C CYS A 170 -1.18 -6.79 9.72
N THR A 171 -1.59 -5.52 9.75
CA THR A 171 -2.97 -5.09 9.50
C THR A 171 -3.05 -4.41 8.14
N LEU A 172 -3.98 -4.88 7.33
CA LEU A 172 -4.32 -4.34 6.00
C LEU A 172 -5.69 -3.69 6.05
N TRP A 173 -5.88 -2.69 5.20
CA TRP A 173 -7.20 -2.14 4.90
C TRP A 173 -7.57 -2.44 3.47
N ASP A 174 -8.80 -2.90 3.26
CA ASP A 174 -9.32 -3.21 1.93
C ASP A 174 -10.84 -3.06 1.90
N GLU A 175 -11.34 -2.28 0.97
CA GLU A 175 -12.77 -2.04 0.75
C GLU A 175 -13.54 -1.67 2.02
N GLY A 176 -12.94 -0.87 2.89
CA GLY A 176 -13.55 -0.44 4.16
C GLY A 176 -13.37 -1.41 5.32
N ALA A 177 -12.81 -2.59 5.10
CA ALA A 177 -12.56 -3.60 6.12
C ALA A 177 -11.09 -3.64 6.57
N SER A 178 -10.88 -4.17 7.77
CA SER A 178 -9.55 -4.40 8.34
C SER A 178 -9.27 -5.90 8.40
N HIS A 179 -8.11 -6.32 7.90
CA HIS A 179 -7.66 -7.70 7.86
C HIS A 179 -6.31 -7.84 8.55
N VAL A 180 -6.15 -8.89 9.34
CA VAL A 180 -4.89 -9.17 10.06
C VAL A 180 -4.34 -10.50 9.57
N PHE A 181 -3.04 -10.54 9.24
CA PHE A 181 -2.36 -11.75 8.81
C PHE A 181 -1.01 -11.92 9.50
N ASN A 182 -0.54 -13.17 9.60
CA ASN A 182 0.80 -13.48 10.11
C ASN A 182 1.83 -13.37 8.98
N LEU A 183 2.73 -12.40 9.10
CA LEU A 183 3.77 -12.11 8.11
C LEU A 183 4.73 -13.29 7.89
N GLY A 184 5.11 -13.97 8.99
CA GLY A 184 5.99 -15.13 8.92
C GLY A 184 5.37 -16.30 8.17
N ASN A 185 4.11 -16.60 8.44
CA ASN A 185 3.36 -17.63 7.75
C ASN A 185 3.14 -17.28 6.27
N TRP A 186 2.79 -16.02 5.96
CA TRP A 186 2.67 -15.56 4.59
C TRP A 186 3.98 -15.75 3.81
N LEU A 187 5.11 -15.27 4.35
CA LEU A 187 6.44 -15.44 3.74
C LEU A 187 6.81 -16.91 3.53
N LYS A 188 6.38 -17.77 4.45
CA LYS A 188 6.65 -19.21 4.40
C LYS A 188 5.81 -19.95 3.38
N HIS A 189 4.56 -19.54 3.11
CA HIS A 189 3.60 -20.33 2.36
C HIS A 189 3.10 -19.66 1.08
N THR A 190 3.43 -18.39 0.81
CA THR A 190 3.09 -17.76 -0.46
C THR A 190 3.77 -18.48 -1.63
N LYS A 191 3.01 -18.81 -2.68
CA LYS A 191 3.52 -19.52 -3.87
C LYS A 191 4.09 -18.57 -4.92
N PHE A 192 3.49 -17.37 -5.02
CA PHE A 192 3.86 -16.39 -6.05
C PHE A 192 4.56 -15.17 -5.48
N GLY A 193 4.68 -15.09 -4.15
CA GLY A 193 5.29 -13.95 -3.49
C GLY A 193 4.44 -12.69 -3.58
N GLY A 194 5.07 -11.58 -3.96
CA GLY A 194 4.49 -10.25 -4.01
C GLY A 194 5.50 -9.20 -3.57
N GLY A 195 5.20 -8.45 -2.52
CA GLY A 195 6.17 -7.56 -1.89
C GLY A 195 5.58 -6.28 -1.33
N PHE A 196 6.46 -5.35 -1.01
CA PHE A 196 6.13 -4.14 -0.28
C PHE A 196 6.71 -2.92 -0.97
N VAL A 197 6.00 -1.80 -0.87
CA VAL A 197 6.48 -0.47 -1.29
C VAL A 197 6.25 0.48 -0.13
N ARG A 198 7.27 1.26 0.24
CA ARG A 198 7.20 2.30 1.26
C ARG A 198 7.63 3.64 0.70
N ILE A 199 7.22 4.72 1.34
CA ILE A 199 7.76 6.05 1.12
C ILE A 199 8.53 6.43 2.38
N ILE A 200 9.77 6.88 2.20
CA ILE A 200 10.62 7.41 3.25
C ILE A 200 10.95 8.87 2.96
N ASP A 201 11.21 9.64 3.99
CA ASP A 201 11.69 11.01 3.83
C ASP A 201 13.03 10.98 3.08
N SER A 202 13.16 11.79 2.04
CA SER A 202 14.48 12.01 1.43
C SER A 202 15.32 12.81 2.41
N GLU A 203 16.53 12.34 2.72
CA GLU A 203 17.50 13.21 3.38
C GLU A 203 17.66 14.49 2.54
N PRO A 204 17.82 15.67 3.17
CA PRO A 204 18.12 16.87 2.42
C PRO A 204 19.41 16.61 1.63
N GLU A 205 19.38 16.85 0.32
CA GLU A 205 20.58 16.85 -0.50
C GLU A 205 21.55 17.89 0.13
N THR A 206 22.64 17.37 0.73
CA THR A 206 23.72 18.19 1.32
C THR A 206 24.55 18.82 0.25
#